data_1a343710bca7b56108bec3ec332976fd
#
_entry.id   1a343710bca7b56108bec3ec332976fd
#
_cell.length_a   1.000
_cell.length_b   1.000
_cell.length_c   1.000
_cell.angle_alpha   90.00
_cell.angle_beta   90.00
_cell.angle_gamma   90.00
#
_symmetry.space_group_name_H-M   'P 1'
#
loop_
_entity.id
_entity.type
_entity.pdbx_description
1 polymer ?
#
loop_
_entity_poly.entity_id
_entity_poly.type
_entity_poly.pdbx_seq_one_letter_code
_entity_poly.pdbx_strand_id
1 'polypeptide(L)'
;AAGADWIHFDVMDNHYVPNLTIGPGVAQAIKPHCVREDGSKVPLDVHLMVQPVDALALAFAKAGADLISFHPEASAHVDRTLQLIRGEGCQAGLVFNPATPLDVLEWVIDKVDLILIMSVNPGFGGQSFIASALRKTEAARRIIESSGRDIRLEVDGGIKVDNIRAVADAGADTFVAGSAIFGQPDYKAVI
;
A
#
# COMPACT_ATOMS: atom_id res chain seq x y z
N ALA A 1 4.55 17.68 -8.52
CA ALA A 1 5.63 18.50 -8.66
C ALA A 1 6.80 18.31 -7.69
N ALA A 2 6.62 17.68 -6.49
CA ALA A 2 7.76 17.43 -5.57
C ALA A 2 8.63 16.23 -5.98
N GLY A 3 8.13 15.30 -6.80
CA GLY A 3 8.93 14.19 -7.33
C GLY A 3 8.44 12.80 -6.92
N ALA A 4 7.38 12.70 -6.10
CA ALA A 4 6.82 11.41 -5.72
C ALA A 4 6.37 10.60 -6.95
N ASP A 5 6.63 9.29 -6.93
CA ASP A 5 6.25 8.40 -8.02
C ASP A 5 4.78 8.04 -7.98
N TRP A 6 4.23 7.80 -6.78
CA TRP A 6 2.83 7.45 -6.53
C TRP A 6 2.22 8.33 -5.45
N ILE A 7 0.90 8.32 -5.34
CA ILE A 7 0.16 8.88 -4.20
C ILE A 7 -0.44 7.71 -3.44
N HIS A 8 0.06 7.47 -2.23
CA HIS A 8 -0.50 6.50 -1.31
C HIS A 8 -1.67 7.11 -0.53
N PHE A 9 -2.77 6.36 -0.43
CA PHE A 9 -4.05 6.85 0.06
C PHE A 9 -4.62 5.91 1.13
N ASP A 10 -4.39 6.25 2.39
CA ASP A 10 -4.78 5.45 3.56
C ASP A 10 -6.26 5.60 3.89
N VAL A 11 -7.03 4.54 3.71
CA VAL A 11 -8.47 4.48 3.97
C VAL A 11 -8.74 3.69 5.24
N MET A 12 -9.39 4.34 6.21
CA MET A 12 -9.71 3.76 7.53
C MET A 12 -11.20 3.94 7.81
N ASP A 13 -11.84 2.92 8.39
CA ASP A 13 -13.30 2.87 8.59
C ASP A 13 -13.75 2.94 10.05
N ASN A 14 -12.82 3.14 10.99
CA ASN A 14 -13.06 3.07 12.43
C ASN A 14 -13.64 1.71 12.91
N HIS A 15 -13.39 0.66 12.13
CA HIS A 15 -13.81 -0.70 12.46
C HIS A 15 -12.61 -1.67 12.41
N TYR A 16 -11.92 -1.75 11.26
CA TYR A 16 -10.68 -2.54 11.13
C TYR A 16 -9.54 -1.94 11.95
N VAL A 17 -9.42 -0.61 11.96
CA VAL A 17 -8.49 0.18 12.78
C VAL A 17 -9.24 1.25 13.58
N PRO A 18 -8.76 1.67 14.75
CA PRO A 18 -9.45 2.66 15.61
C PRO A 18 -9.26 4.09 15.13
N ASN A 19 -9.45 4.35 13.85
CA ASN A 19 -9.37 5.66 13.20
C ASN A 19 -10.27 5.70 11.97
N LEU A 20 -10.73 6.88 11.61
CA LEU A 20 -11.55 7.16 10.43
C LEU A 20 -10.84 8.21 9.58
N THR A 21 -10.67 7.96 8.28
CA THR A 21 -10.02 8.91 7.39
C THR A 21 -10.95 9.40 6.27
N ILE A 22 -10.69 9.04 5.04
CA ILE A 22 -11.26 9.62 3.84
C ILE A 22 -11.93 8.54 2.98
N GLY A 23 -12.88 8.95 2.17
CA GLY A 23 -13.66 8.04 1.34
C GLY A 23 -13.45 8.22 -0.17
N PRO A 24 -14.16 7.44 -1.01
CA PRO A 24 -14.01 7.45 -2.46
C PRO A 24 -14.24 8.82 -3.11
N GLY A 25 -15.09 9.67 -2.51
CA GLY A 25 -15.32 11.04 -3.01
C GLY A 25 -14.05 11.91 -3.01
N VAL A 26 -13.17 11.74 -2.01
CA VAL A 26 -11.88 12.46 -1.97
C VAL A 26 -10.93 11.90 -3.04
N ALA A 27 -10.86 10.58 -3.20
CA ALA A 27 -10.07 9.94 -4.26
C ALA A 27 -10.50 10.44 -5.64
N GLN A 28 -11.81 10.49 -5.92
CA GLN A 28 -12.36 11.03 -7.16
C GLN A 28 -11.99 12.50 -7.39
N ALA A 29 -11.99 13.31 -6.33
CA ALA A 29 -11.66 14.73 -6.41
C ALA A 29 -10.17 14.98 -6.71
N ILE A 30 -9.27 14.16 -6.14
CA ILE A 30 -7.82 14.33 -6.38
C ILE A 30 -7.34 13.69 -7.68
N LYS A 31 -8.03 12.69 -8.21
CA LYS A 31 -7.60 11.93 -9.39
C LYS A 31 -7.25 12.80 -10.60
N PRO A 32 -8.01 13.84 -10.97
CA PRO A 32 -7.63 14.74 -12.07
C PRO A 32 -6.31 15.50 -11.85
N HIS A 33 -5.87 15.61 -10.59
CA HIS A 33 -4.62 16.28 -10.21
C HIS A 33 -3.43 15.33 -10.09
N CYS A 34 -3.66 14.00 -10.24
CA CYS A 34 -2.62 12.99 -10.22
C CYS A 34 -1.87 12.95 -11.57
N VAL A 35 -1.28 14.09 -11.95
CA VAL A 35 -0.51 14.27 -13.18
C VAL A 35 0.75 15.07 -12.90
N ARG A 36 1.84 14.76 -13.59
CA ARG A 36 3.08 15.55 -13.56
C ARG A 36 3.03 16.71 -14.53
N GLU A 37 4.01 17.59 -14.45
CA GLU A 37 4.14 18.76 -15.34
C GLU A 37 4.28 18.37 -16.82
N ASP A 38 4.87 17.21 -17.10
CA ASP A 38 5.02 16.64 -18.44
C ASP A 38 3.74 15.92 -18.94
N GLY A 39 2.66 15.93 -18.17
CA GLY A 39 1.40 15.25 -18.49
C GLY A 39 1.36 13.76 -18.17
N SER A 40 2.45 13.17 -17.67
CA SER A 40 2.46 11.79 -17.24
C SER A 40 1.60 11.58 -15.98
N LYS A 41 0.96 10.40 -15.88
CA LYS A 41 0.10 10.07 -14.73
C LYS A 41 0.92 9.72 -13.50
N VAL A 42 0.43 10.12 -12.34
CA VAL A 42 0.88 9.64 -11.03
C VAL A 42 -0.15 8.63 -10.55
N PRO A 43 0.21 7.35 -10.38
CA PRO A 43 -0.72 6.34 -9.89
C PRO A 43 -1.28 6.69 -8.52
N LEU A 44 -2.58 6.39 -8.33
CA LEU A 44 -3.27 6.46 -7.05
C LEU A 44 -3.32 5.05 -6.46
N ASP A 45 -2.50 4.83 -5.46
CA ASP A 45 -2.40 3.59 -4.69
C ASP A 45 -3.27 3.71 -3.43
N VAL A 46 -4.29 2.86 -3.34
CA VAL A 46 -5.29 2.91 -2.27
C VAL A 46 -5.10 1.73 -1.32
N HIS A 47 -4.69 2.03 -0.09
CA HIS A 47 -4.57 1.05 0.97
C HIS A 47 -5.83 1.01 1.83
N LEU A 48 -6.54 -0.11 1.80
CA LEU A 48 -7.81 -0.32 2.52
C LEU A 48 -7.59 -0.97 3.88
N MET A 49 -7.63 -0.18 4.93
CA MET A 49 -7.72 -0.61 6.33
C MET A 49 -9.19 -0.60 6.76
N VAL A 50 -9.99 -1.47 6.13
CA VAL A 50 -11.46 -1.49 6.27
C VAL A 50 -12.00 -2.92 6.31
N GLN A 51 -13.15 -3.10 6.95
CA GLN A 51 -13.86 -4.37 7.00
C GLN A 51 -15.38 -4.15 7.02
N PRO A 52 -16.15 -4.74 6.05
CA PRO A 52 -15.70 -5.59 4.93
C PRO A 52 -15.07 -4.81 3.77
N VAL A 53 -14.23 -5.49 2.96
CA VAL A 53 -13.41 -4.86 1.91
C VAL A 53 -14.16 -4.62 0.60
N ASP A 54 -14.90 -5.61 0.10
CA ASP A 54 -15.37 -5.71 -1.30
C ASP A 54 -16.11 -4.46 -1.79
N ALA A 55 -17.05 -3.94 -1.00
CA ALA A 55 -17.86 -2.79 -1.41
C ALA A 55 -17.03 -1.50 -1.57
N LEU A 56 -16.07 -1.28 -0.66
CA LEU A 56 -15.18 -0.13 -0.73
C LEU A 56 -14.13 -0.27 -1.84
N ALA A 57 -13.61 -1.48 -2.07
CA ALA A 57 -12.71 -1.75 -3.19
C ALA A 57 -13.37 -1.35 -4.53
N LEU A 58 -14.62 -1.77 -4.78
CA LEU A 58 -15.39 -1.37 -5.96
C LEU A 58 -15.61 0.16 -6.03
N ALA A 59 -15.91 0.80 -4.91
CA ALA A 59 -16.14 2.23 -4.87
C ALA A 59 -14.86 3.03 -5.18
N PHE A 60 -13.70 2.59 -4.66
CA PHE A 60 -12.41 3.23 -4.96
C PHE A 60 -11.93 2.95 -6.39
N ALA A 61 -12.16 1.77 -6.94
CA ALA A 61 -11.89 1.49 -8.35
C ALA A 61 -12.65 2.47 -9.26
N LYS A 62 -13.96 2.66 -9.00
CA LYS A 62 -14.79 3.65 -9.73
C LYS A 62 -14.36 5.09 -9.50
N ALA A 63 -13.78 5.41 -8.35
CA ALA A 63 -13.22 6.71 -8.03
C ALA A 63 -11.89 7.00 -8.74
N GLY A 64 -11.30 5.99 -9.41
CA GLY A 64 -10.10 6.12 -10.22
C GLY A 64 -8.81 5.65 -9.56
N ALA A 65 -8.89 4.75 -8.56
CA ALA A 65 -7.70 4.05 -8.06
C ALA A 65 -7.02 3.28 -9.20
N ASP A 66 -5.69 3.31 -9.23
CA ASP A 66 -4.89 2.52 -10.17
C ASP A 66 -4.47 1.19 -9.53
N LEU A 67 -4.25 1.20 -8.22
CA LEU A 67 -3.94 0.04 -7.40
C LEU A 67 -4.79 0.08 -6.13
N ILE A 68 -5.25 -1.09 -5.68
CA ILE A 68 -5.99 -1.25 -4.42
C ILE A 68 -5.38 -2.41 -3.66
N SER A 69 -4.94 -2.15 -2.44
CA SER A 69 -4.41 -3.13 -1.51
C SER A 69 -5.29 -3.28 -0.28
N PHE A 70 -5.37 -4.49 0.28
CA PHE A 70 -6.19 -4.80 1.44
C PHE A 70 -5.55 -5.86 2.32
N HIS A 71 -5.94 -5.90 3.58
CA HIS A 71 -5.48 -6.89 4.55
C HIS A 71 -6.21 -8.23 4.36
N PRO A 72 -5.51 -9.38 4.25
CA PRO A 72 -6.17 -10.66 4.07
C PRO A 72 -7.15 -10.98 5.20
N GLU A 73 -6.89 -10.54 6.43
CA GLU A 73 -7.78 -10.73 7.58
C GLU A 73 -9.11 -9.99 7.44
N ALA A 74 -9.17 -8.95 6.61
CA ALA A 74 -10.38 -8.15 6.39
C ALA A 74 -11.34 -8.76 5.36
N SER A 75 -10.90 -9.80 4.63
CA SER A 75 -11.73 -10.51 3.64
C SER A 75 -11.91 -11.98 4.00
N ALA A 76 -13.16 -12.45 4.02
CA ALA A 76 -13.48 -13.87 4.18
C ALA A 76 -13.06 -14.71 2.94
N HIS A 77 -12.84 -14.07 1.79
CA HIS A 77 -12.54 -14.73 0.50
C HIS A 77 -11.49 -13.95 -0.27
N VAL A 78 -10.23 -14.00 0.18
CA VAL A 78 -9.09 -13.23 -0.36
C VAL A 78 -8.95 -13.38 -1.87
N ASP A 79 -9.01 -14.61 -2.40
CA ASP A 79 -8.91 -14.87 -3.84
C ASP A 79 -10.01 -14.14 -4.63
N ARG A 80 -11.26 -14.19 -4.15
CA ARG A 80 -12.39 -13.50 -4.78
C ARG A 80 -12.21 -11.98 -4.75
N THR A 81 -11.74 -11.40 -3.65
CA THR A 81 -11.51 -9.96 -3.52
C THR A 81 -10.42 -9.49 -4.47
N LEU A 82 -9.32 -10.24 -4.63
CA LEU A 82 -8.28 -9.95 -5.63
C LEU A 82 -8.85 -9.96 -7.05
N GLN A 83 -9.64 -10.98 -7.41
CA GLN A 83 -10.29 -11.04 -8.72
C GLN A 83 -11.28 -9.89 -8.96
N LEU A 84 -12.02 -9.48 -7.93
CA LEU A 84 -12.95 -8.36 -7.98
C LEU A 84 -12.21 -7.04 -8.29
N ILE A 85 -11.10 -6.76 -7.60
CA ILE A 85 -10.27 -5.57 -7.85
C ILE A 85 -9.72 -5.59 -9.28
N ARG A 86 -9.14 -6.71 -9.71
CA ARG A 86 -8.59 -6.87 -11.07
C ARG A 86 -9.66 -6.78 -12.15
N GLY A 87 -10.87 -7.25 -11.87
CA GLY A 87 -12.03 -7.16 -12.76
C GLY A 87 -12.47 -5.72 -13.06
N GLU A 88 -12.19 -4.78 -12.16
CA GLU A 88 -12.41 -3.34 -12.37
C GLU A 88 -11.24 -2.64 -13.10
N GLY A 89 -10.20 -3.37 -13.48
CA GLY A 89 -9.02 -2.85 -14.19
C GLY A 89 -7.94 -2.26 -13.29
N CYS A 90 -8.04 -2.44 -11.97
CA CYS A 90 -7.02 -2.01 -11.01
C CYS A 90 -5.97 -3.11 -10.80
N GLN A 91 -4.75 -2.73 -10.46
CA GLN A 91 -3.79 -3.63 -9.84
C GLN A 91 -4.26 -4.02 -8.44
N ALA A 92 -3.98 -5.26 -8.00
CA ALA A 92 -4.43 -5.77 -6.71
C ALA A 92 -3.26 -6.10 -5.79
N GLY A 93 -3.32 -5.63 -4.54
CA GLY A 93 -2.29 -5.84 -3.53
C GLY A 93 -2.80 -6.51 -2.26
N LEU A 94 -1.89 -7.19 -1.56
CA LEU A 94 -2.12 -7.70 -0.21
C LEU A 94 -1.22 -7.01 0.80
N VAL A 95 -1.81 -6.66 1.95
CA VAL A 95 -1.15 -5.94 3.03
C VAL A 95 -0.99 -6.84 4.25
N PHE A 96 0.21 -6.91 4.78
CA PHE A 96 0.54 -7.77 5.92
C PHE A 96 0.91 -6.95 7.15
N ASN A 97 0.09 -7.06 8.20
CA ASN A 97 0.40 -6.47 9.50
C ASN A 97 1.69 -7.05 10.10
N PRO A 98 2.31 -6.40 11.08
CA PRO A 98 3.56 -6.88 11.68
C PRO A 98 3.53 -8.33 12.13
N ALA A 99 2.38 -8.83 12.64
CA ALA A 99 2.22 -10.20 13.12
C ALA A 99 1.55 -11.16 12.11
N THR A 100 1.01 -10.68 10.98
CA THR A 100 0.32 -11.52 9.98
C THR A 100 1.34 -12.35 9.19
N PRO A 101 1.19 -13.68 9.10
CA PRO A 101 2.05 -14.53 8.29
C PRO A 101 1.82 -14.31 6.79
N LEU A 102 2.82 -14.68 5.96
CA LEU A 102 2.77 -14.55 4.51
C LEU A 102 2.16 -15.76 3.79
N ASP A 103 1.74 -16.78 4.50
CA ASP A 103 1.35 -18.10 3.96
C ASP A 103 0.22 -18.03 2.92
N VAL A 104 -0.68 -17.04 3.03
CA VAL A 104 -1.76 -16.85 2.06
C VAL A 104 -1.23 -16.61 0.64
N LEU A 105 -0.02 -16.06 0.49
CA LEU A 105 0.60 -15.80 -0.81
C LEU A 105 0.83 -17.08 -1.61
N GLU A 106 1.05 -18.23 -0.99
CA GLU A 106 1.20 -19.53 -1.66
C GLU A 106 0.02 -19.83 -2.60
N TRP A 107 -1.19 -19.38 -2.23
CA TRP A 107 -2.43 -19.73 -2.93
C TRP A 107 -2.93 -18.65 -3.89
N VAL A 108 -2.39 -17.43 -3.82
CA VAL A 108 -2.93 -16.28 -4.57
C VAL A 108 -1.87 -15.42 -5.27
N ILE A 109 -0.61 -15.81 -5.21
CA ILE A 109 0.52 -15.01 -5.76
C ILE A 109 0.35 -14.66 -7.24
N ASP A 110 -0.37 -15.50 -8.00
CA ASP A 110 -0.66 -15.29 -9.42
C ASP A 110 -1.64 -14.13 -9.70
N LYS A 111 -2.30 -13.62 -8.66
CA LYS A 111 -3.29 -12.52 -8.72
C LYS A 111 -2.82 -11.26 -8.01
N VAL A 112 -1.62 -11.29 -7.44
CA VAL A 112 -1.04 -10.17 -6.67
C VAL A 112 -0.08 -9.37 -7.54
N ASP A 113 -0.25 -8.07 -7.57
CA ASP A 113 0.61 -7.11 -8.28
C ASP A 113 1.48 -6.30 -7.30
N LEU A 114 1.09 -6.27 -6.01
CA LEU A 114 1.82 -5.58 -4.94
C LEU A 114 1.67 -6.34 -3.62
N ILE A 115 2.77 -6.45 -2.89
CA ILE A 115 2.81 -6.90 -1.50
C ILE A 115 3.26 -5.71 -0.64
N LEU A 116 2.40 -5.30 0.31
CA LEU A 116 2.71 -4.24 1.27
C LEU A 116 3.00 -4.85 2.65
N ILE A 117 4.17 -4.56 3.19
CA ILE A 117 4.55 -4.93 4.56
C ILE A 117 4.38 -3.73 5.48
N MET A 118 3.50 -3.87 6.48
CA MET A 118 3.37 -2.87 7.53
C MET A 118 4.54 -2.95 8.49
N SER A 119 5.26 -1.87 8.63
CA SER A 119 6.35 -1.71 9.60
C SER A 119 5.94 -0.93 10.86
N VAL A 120 4.65 -0.67 10.99
CA VAL A 120 3.95 -0.17 12.19
C VAL A 120 2.61 -0.89 12.31
N ASN A 121 1.93 -0.79 13.44
CA ASN A 121 0.52 -1.20 13.51
C ASN A 121 -0.34 -0.16 12.79
N PRO A 122 -1.21 -0.55 11.83
CA PRO A 122 -2.01 0.39 11.06
C PRO A 122 -2.99 1.18 11.95
N GLY A 123 -3.36 2.39 11.49
CA GLY A 123 -4.34 3.25 12.14
C GLY A 123 -3.86 4.68 12.40
N PHE A 124 -2.58 4.91 12.65
CA PHE A 124 -2.04 6.24 12.94
C PHE A 124 -0.66 6.44 12.34
N GLY A 125 -0.40 7.61 11.80
CA GLY A 125 0.92 8.00 11.33
C GLY A 125 1.90 8.36 12.47
N GLY A 126 3.19 8.55 12.13
CA GLY A 126 4.22 9.02 13.06
C GLY A 126 4.75 7.99 14.06
N GLN A 127 4.42 6.72 13.89
CA GLN A 127 4.90 5.62 14.72
C GLN A 127 6.37 5.26 14.44
N SER A 128 7.01 4.60 15.42
CA SER A 128 8.36 4.07 15.27
C SER A 128 8.36 2.80 14.44
N PHE A 129 9.34 2.66 13.55
CA PHE A 129 9.56 1.48 12.72
C PHE A 129 9.76 0.21 13.56
N ILE A 130 9.05 -0.86 13.26
CA ILE A 130 9.15 -2.17 13.90
C ILE A 130 10.26 -2.96 13.20
N ALA A 131 11.38 -3.19 13.87
CA ALA A 131 12.58 -3.80 13.28
C ALA A 131 12.35 -5.20 12.69
N SER A 132 11.41 -5.99 13.22
CA SER A 132 11.07 -7.31 12.67
C SER A 132 10.46 -7.26 11.27
N ALA A 133 9.99 -6.09 10.81
CA ALA A 133 9.49 -5.90 9.45
C ALA A 133 10.60 -6.12 8.40
N LEU A 134 11.87 -5.84 8.71
CA LEU A 134 12.98 -6.14 7.80
C LEU A 134 13.03 -7.61 7.40
N ARG A 135 12.99 -8.52 8.39
CA ARG A 135 12.98 -9.96 8.13
C ARG A 135 11.74 -10.43 7.35
N LYS A 136 10.58 -9.78 7.59
CA LYS A 136 9.36 -10.07 6.82
C LYS A 136 9.49 -9.58 5.38
N THR A 137 10.08 -8.41 5.16
CA THR A 137 10.39 -7.87 3.84
C THR A 137 11.31 -8.81 3.06
N GLU A 138 12.40 -9.30 3.67
CA GLU A 138 13.28 -10.31 3.07
C GLU A 138 12.54 -11.61 2.72
N ALA A 139 11.63 -12.06 3.60
CA ALA A 139 10.83 -13.27 3.34
C ALA A 139 9.86 -13.04 2.16
N ALA A 140 9.20 -11.89 2.10
CA ALA A 140 8.32 -11.53 1.00
C ALA A 140 9.09 -11.41 -0.33
N ARG A 141 10.30 -10.82 -0.33
CA ARG A 141 11.16 -10.74 -1.51
C ARG A 141 11.51 -12.13 -2.05
N ARG A 142 11.90 -13.07 -1.18
CA ARG A 142 12.16 -14.46 -1.59
C ARG A 142 10.94 -15.15 -2.22
N ILE A 143 9.73 -14.90 -1.70
CA ILE A 143 8.48 -15.43 -2.28
C ILE A 143 8.28 -14.84 -3.69
N ILE A 144 8.45 -13.53 -3.87
CA ILE A 144 8.34 -12.85 -5.16
C ILE A 144 9.32 -13.44 -6.17
N GLU A 145 10.61 -13.53 -5.82
CA GLU A 145 11.66 -14.09 -6.68
C GLU A 145 11.37 -15.54 -7.09
N SER A 146 10.93 -16.35 -6.12
CA SER A 146 10.58 -17.76 -6.37
C SER A 146 9.36 -17.90 -7.30
N SER A 147 8.45 -16.92 -7.30
CA SER A 147 7.27 -16.91 -8.17
C SER A 147 7.60 -16.57 -9.64
N GLY A 148 8.76 -15.94 -9.90
CA GLY A 148 9.15 -15.44 -11.20
C GLY A 148 8.28 -14.29 -11.74
N ARG A 149 7.47 -13.65 -10.89
CA ARG A 149 6.52 -12.59 -11.26
C ARG A 149 7.07 -11.20 -10.95
N ASP A 150 6.63 -10.22 -11.71
CA ASP A 150 6.90 -8.80 -11.42
C ASP A 150 5.87 -8.28 -10.41
N ILE A 151 6.20 -8.35 -9.13
CA ILE A 151 5.37 -7.92 -8.01
C ILE A 151 6.13 -6.86 -7.23
N ARG A 152 5.52 -5.70 -7.01
CA ARG A 152 6.10 -4.65 -6.17
C ARG A 152 6.12 -5.08 -4.71
N LEU A 153 7.22 -4.76 -4.03
CA LEU A 153 7.36 -4.96 -2.59
C LEU A 153 7.44 -3.62 -1.89
N GLU A 154 6.34 -3.25 -1.30
CA GLU A 154 6.15 -1.97 -0.62
C GLU A 154 6.28 -2.12 0.89
N VAL A 155 6.79 -1.07 1.54
CA VAL A 155 6.86 -0.98 3.01
C VAL A 155 6.26 0.34 3.46
N ASP A 156 5.33 0.26 4.43
CA ASP A 156 4.68 1.41 5.05
C ASP A 156 4.82 1.41 6.56
N GLY A 157 5.21 2.57 7.09
CA GLY A 157 5.28 2.86 8.51
C GLY A 157 6.68 3.21 9.03
N GLY A 158 6.85 4.46 9.48
CA GLY A 158 8.08 4.91 10.10
C GLY A 158 9.29 4.98 9.17
N ILE A 159 9.08 5.03 7.85
CA ILE A 159 10.15 5.19 6.86
C ILE A 159 10.72 6.61 6.95
N LYS A 160 12.05 6.69 7.01
CA LYS A 160 12.83 7.93 7.12
C LYS A 160 14.15 7.79 6.36
N VAL A 161 14.85 8.91 6.20
CA VAL A 161 16.17 8.96 5.54
C VAL A 161 17.20 8.04 6.20
N ASP A 162 17.12 7.86 7.51
CA ASP A 162 18.07 7.06 8.30
C ASP A 162 17.83 5.54 8.24
N ASN A 163 16.65 5.08 7.79
CA ASN A 163 16.32 3.67 7.75
C ASN A 163 15.92 3.13 6.35
N ILE A 164 15.57 4.01 5.40
CA ILE A 164 15.12 3.59 4.05
C ILE A 164 16.14 2.69 3.35
N ARG A 165 17.44 2.92 3.54
CA ARG A 165 18.48 2.09 2.96
C ARG A 165 18.41 0.65 3.45
N ALA A 166 18.23 0.44 4.76
CA ALA A 166 18.11 -0.90 5.33
C ALA A 166 16.85 -1.62 4.83
N VAL A 167 15.76 -0.87 4.60
CA VAL A 167 14.50 -1.41 4.05
C VAL A 167 14.67 -1.80 2.58
N ALA A 168 15.40 -0.99 1.79
CA ALA A 168 15.74 -1.33 0.40
C ALA A 168 16.67 -2.56 0.33
N ASP A 169 17.69 -2.63 1.18
CA ASP A 169 18.61 -3.75 1.25
C ASP A 169 17.90 -5.06 1.68
N ALA A 170 16.79 -4.97 2.44
CA ALA A 170 15.90 -6.09 2.75
C ALA A 170 15.03 -6.54 1.56
N GLY A 171 15.05 -5.81 0.45
CA GLY A 171 14.41 -6.17 -0.81
C GLY A 171 13.18 -5.35 -1.18
N ALA A 172 12.80 -4.33 -0.40
CA ALA A 172 11.73 -3.41 -0.80
C ALA A 172 12.15 -2.55 -2.01
N ASP A 173 11.21 -2.28 -2.91
CA ASP A 173 11.38 -1.42 -4.08
C ASP A 173 10.43 -0.22 -4.09
N THR A 174 9.49 -0.19 -3.15
CA THR A 174 8.47 0.86 -3.00
C THR A 174 8.35 1.27 -1.53
N PHE A 175 8.28 2.57 -1.24
CA PHE A 175 8.36 3.11 0.12
C PHE A 175 7.28 4.15 0.36
N VAL A 176 6.50 3.98 1.42
CA VAL A 176 5.52 4.97 1.86
C VAL A 176 6.13 5.85 2.93
N ALA A 177 6.14 7.15 2.70
CA ALA A 177 6.62 8.15 3.65
C ALA A 177 5.59 9.27 3.79
N GLY A 178 4.85 9.27 4.90
CA GLY A 178 3.86 10.29 5.22
C GLY A 178 4.48 11.42 6.05
N SER A 179 4.57 11.22 7.36
CA SER A 179 5.04 12.26 8.29
C SER A 179 6.47 12.75 8.01
N ALA A 180 7.32 11.89 7.46
CA ALA A 180 8.68 12.25 7.08
C ALA A 180 8.73 13.29 5.95
N ILE A 181 7.75 13.29 5.04
CA ILE A 181 7.62 14.25 3.95
C ILE A 181 6.74 15.43 4.37
N PHE A 182 5.50 15.16 4.78
CA PHE A 182 4.50 16.22 5.07
C PHE A 182 4.83 17.07 6.32
N GLY A 183 5.69 16.57 7.19
CA GLY A 183 6.23 17.34 8.33
C GLY A 183 7.34 18.33 7.96
N GLN A 184 7.78 18.40 6.70
CA GLN A 184 8.87 19.26 6.25
C GLN A 184 8.36 20.45 5.44
N PRO A 185 9.05 21.59 5.46
CA PRO A 185 8.65 22.78 4.70
C PRO A 185 8.92 22.65 3.20
N ASP A 186 9.86 21.81 2.79
CA ASP A 186 10.23 21.55 1.37
C ASP A 186 10.15 20.06 1.07
N TYR A 187 9.05 19.63 0.44
CA TYR A 187 8.81 18.23 0.08
C TYR A 187 9.78 17.72 -0.98
N LYS A 188 10.22 18.60 -1.90
CA LYS A 188 11.13 18.23 -2.97
C LYS A 188 12.54 17.91 -2.45
N ALA A 189 12.95 18.55 -1.36
CA ALA A 189 14.25 18.28 -0.75
C ALA A 189 14.28 16.95 0.03
N VAL A 190 13.09 16.42 0.39
CA VAL A 190 12.96 15.18 1.18
C VAL A 190 12.69 13.97 0.27
N ILE A 191 11.95 14.14 -0.83
CA ILE A 191 11.71 13.11 -1.84
C ILE A 191 12.93 12.97 -2.74
#